data_68807f456adccf63a651b8041dc536b0
#
_entry.id   68807f456adccf63a651b8041dc536b0
#
_cell.length_a   1.000
_cell.length_b   1.000
_cell.length_c   1.000
_cell.angle_alpha   90.00
_cell.angle_beta   90.00
_cell.angle_gamma   90.00
#
_symmetry.space_group_name_H-M   'P 1'
#
loop_
_entity.id
_entity.type
_entity.pdbx_description
1 polymer ?
#
loop_
_entity_poly.entity_id
_entity_poly.type
_entity_poly.pdbx_seq_one_letter_code
_entity_poly.pdbx_strand_id
1 'polypeptide(L)'
;ETMQSVRMERFLYRELGIVIGVFLILYEQIRISMMQGSLRKEMWLPVLNDGGKVIGCIARSVSRSLPKKYYHPVVRVAVIYQGMLYLVNRGKKSFVSPDTIDYPFYSYVLFRHSIESTVRETMGGLGEKDDAMPRFLIRYTFENEKVKHLVNLYVMCVRSEEVMDQIKQPNGK
;
A
#
# COMPACT_ATOMS: atom_id res chain seq x y z
N GLU A 1 -24.88 51.99 38.58
CA GLU A 1 -23.76 51.57 37.68
C GLU A 1 -23.32 50.12 37.83
N THR A 2 -23.44 49.52 39.00
CA THR A 2 -22.97 48.14 39.30
C THR A 2 -23.86 47.06 38.73
N MET A 3 -25.17 47.23 38.62
CA MET A 3 -26.08 46.20 38.14
C MET A 3 -26.07 46.01 36.62
N GLN A 4 -25.78 47.04 35.85
CA GLN A 4 -25.66 47.02 34.41
C GLN A 4 -24.33 46.35 33.99
N SER A 5 -23.27 46.62 34.71
CA SER A 5 -21.93 46.00 34.50
C SER A 5 -21.98 44.46 34.68
N VAL A 6 -22.62 43.99 35.75
CA VAL A 6 -22.75 42.55 36.03
C VAL A 6 -23.62 41.81 34.98
N ARG A 7 -24.64 42.46 34.43
CA ARG A 7 -25.44 41.91 33.33
C ARG A 7 -24.63 41.78 32.01
N MET A 8 -23.81 42.78 31.74
CA MET A 8 -22.99 42.82 30.54
C MET A 8 -21.88 41.76 30.62
N GLU A 9 -21.24 41.58 31.75
CA GLU A 9 -20.25 40.52 31.96
C GLU A 9 -20.84 39.13 31.76
N ARG A 10 -22.01 38.84 32.36
CA ARG A 10 -22.69 37.54 32.22
C ARG A 10 -23.10 37.28 30.76
N PHE A 11 -23.51 38.31 30.03
CA PHE A 11 -23.82 38.19 28.60
C PHE A 11 -22.57 37.86 27.80
N LEU A 12 -21.46 38.58 28.00
CA LEU A 12 -20.18 38.34 27.35
C LEU A 12 -19.65 36.93 27.60
N TYR A 13 -19.68 36.47 28.84
CA TYR A 13 -19.24 35.09 29.19
C TYR A 13 -20.08 34.03 28.50
N ARG A 14 -21.40 34.25 28.40
CA ARG A 14 -22.29 33.32 27.70
C ARG A 14 -22.00 33.24 26.20
N GLU A 15 -21.88 34.40 25.56
CA GLU A 15 -21.55 34.46 24.13
C GLU A 15 -20.16 33.91 23.84
N LEU A 16 -19.17 34.20 24.66
CA LEU A 16 -17.82 33.66 24.55
C LEU A 16 -17.83 32.12 24.68
N GLY A 17 -18.60 31.59 25.64
CA GLY A 17 -18.77 30.13 25.79
C GLY A 17 -19.38 29.46 24.58
N ILE A 18 -20.39 30.08 23.97
CA ILE A 18 -20.99 29.57 22.72
C ILE A 18 -19.97 29.59 21.57
N VAL A 19 -19.23 30.67 21.38
CA VAL A 19 -18.20 30.79 20.34
C VAL A 19 -17.13 29.73 20.52
N ILE A 20 -16.61 29.55 21.73
CA ILE A 20 -15.62 28.49 22.04
C ILE A 20 -16.20 27.10 21.73
N GLY A 21 -17.44 26.83 22.14
CA GLY A 21 -18.11 25.55 21.87
C GLY A 21 -18.23 25.27 20.36
N VAL A 22 -18.62 26.28 19.57
CA VAL A 22 -18.70 26.14 18.11
C VAL A 22 -17.31 25.87 17.52
N PHE A 23 -16.27 26.58 17.96
CA PHE A 23 -14.90 26.34 17.48
C PHE A 23 -14.42 24.91 17.81
N LEU A 24 -14.69 24.41 18.99
CA LEU A 24 -14.34 23.03 19.38
C LEU A 24 -15.04 22.00 18.50
N ILE A 25 -16.33 22.18 18.23
CA ILE A 25 -17.10 21.28 17.36
C ILE A 25 -16.53 21.30 15.93
N LEU A 26 -16.27 22.50 15.37
CA LEU A 26 -15.69 22.62 14.03
C LEU A 26 -14.30 21.98 13.96
N TYR A 27 -13.46 22.20 14.95
CA TYR A 27 -12.14 21.59 15.04
C TYR A 27 -12.22 20.05 15.02
N GLU A 28 -13.11 19.47 15.84
CA GLU A 28 -13.32 18.01 15.87
C GLU A 28 -13.86 17.49 14.53
N GLN A 29 -14.79 18.18 13.89
CA GLN A 29 -15.30 17.79 12.56
C GLN A 29 -14.21 17.80 11.50
N ILE A 30 -13.35 18.81 11.49
CA ILE A 30 -12.21 18.89 10.56
C ILE A 30 -11.22 17.76 10.85
N ARG A 31 -10.90 17.50 12.11
CA ARG A 31 -10.00 16.42 12.53
C ARG A 31 -10.50 15.05 12.10
N ILE A 32 -11.78 14.76 12.32
CA ILE A 32 -12.43 13.51 11.91
C ILE A 32 -12.42 13.38 10.40
N SER A 33 -12.74 14.43 9.67
CA SER A 33 -12.73 14.43 8.19
C SER A 33 -11.34 14.16 7.62
N MET A 34 -10.30 14.76 8.21
CA MET A 34 -8.91 14.51 7.81
C MET A 34 -8.48 13.07 8.09
N MET A 35 -8.84 12.51 9.26
CA MET A 35 -8.56 11.12 9.58
C MET A 35 -9.27 10.15 8.63
N GLN A 36 -10.55 10.38 8.33
CA GLN A 36 -11.30 9.58 7.37
C GLN A 36 -10.70 9.63 5.96
N GLY A 37 -10.26 10.80 5.51
CA GLY A 37 -9.56 10.96 4.23
C GLY A 37 -8.23 10.21 4.18
N SER A 38 -7.48 10.20 5.27
CA SER A 38 -6.24 9.43 5.40
C SER A 38 -6.51 7.93 5.38
N LEU A 39 -7.50 7.45 6.14
CA LEU A 39 -7.89 6.04 6.19
C LEU A 39 -8.40 5.50 4.85
N ARG A 40 -9.10 6.32 4.05
CA ARG A 40 -9.56 5.93 2.71
C ARG A 40 -8.43 5.72 1.71
N LYS A 41 -7.31 6.44 1.88
CA LYS A 41 -6.13 6.33 1.02
C LYS A 41 -5.14 5.28 1.51
N GLU A 42 -5.37 4.71 2.69
CA GLU A 42 -4.46 3.74 3.28
C GLU A 42 -4.62 2.37 2.64
N MET A 43 -3.49 1.71 2.46
CA MET A 43 -3.44 0.33 1.97
C MET A 43 -3.42 -0.62 3.18
N TRP A 44 -4.46 -1.44 3.29
CA TRP A 44 -4.56 -2.44 4.35
C TRP A 44 -3.90 -3.74 3.93
N LEU A 45 -2.88 -4.15 4.67
CA LEU A 45 -2.11 -5.35 4.41
C LEU A 45 -2.54 -6.47 5.37
N PRO A 46 -2.76 -7.69 4.89
CA PRO A 46 -2.98 -8.83 5.76
C PRO A 46 -1.72 -9.15 6.55
N VAL A 47 -1.89 -9.55 7.79
CA VAL A 47 -0.83 -10.06 8.67
C VAL A 47 -0.96 -11.57 8.72
N LEU A 48 0.14 -12.26 8.44
CA LEU A 48 0.21 -13.72 8.45
C LEU A 48 0.86 -14.23 9.73
N ASN A 49 0.46 -15.44 10.15
CA ASN A 49 1.22 -16.23 11.11
C ASN A 49 2.37 -16.96 10.40
N ASP A 50 3.22 -17.67 11.15
CA ASP A 50 4.34 -18.42 10.59
C ASP A 50 3.91 -19.55 9.62
N GLY A 51 2.68 -20.03 9.73
CA GLY A 51 2.08 -20.99 8.79
C GLY A 51 1.49 -20.35 7.53
N GLY A 52 1.62 -19.03 7.34
CA GLY A 52 1.09 -18.32 6.18
C GLY A 52 -0.42 -18.07 6.20
N LYS A 53 -1.10 -18.27 7.33
CA LYS A 53 -2.53 -18.02 7.50
C LYS A 53 -2.76 -16.58 7.95
N VAL A 54 -3.77 -15.91 7.38
CA VAL A 54 -4.17 -14.54 7.77
C VAL A 54 -4.73 -14.54 9.18
N ILE A 55 -4.14 -13.73 10.06
CA ILE A 55 -4.53 -13.53 11.46
C ILE A 55 -5.04 -12.11 11.75
N GLY A 56 -4.94 -11.20 10.82
CA GLY A 56 -5.40 -9.83 10.96
C GLY A 56 -5.00 -8.96 9.79
N CYS A 57 -5.16 -7.66 9.95
CA CYS A 57 -4.69 -6.67 8.98
C CYS A 57 -4.10 -5.45 9.69
N ILE A 58 -3.23 -4.76 9.00
CA ILE A 58 -2.57 -3.53 9.47
C ILE A 58 -2.42 -2.55 8.31
N ALA A 59 -2.49 -1.25 8.62
CA ALA A 59 -2.20 -0.22 7.66
C ALA A 59 -0.73 -0.26 7.22
N ARG A 60 -0.45 -0.14 5.93
CA ARG A 60 0.91 -0.18 5.37
C ARG A 60 1.84 0.87 5.99
N SER A 61 1.33 2.08 6.22
CA SER A 61 2.08 3.16 6.86
C SER A 61 2.52 2.78 8.27
N VAL A 62 1.59 2.20 9.05
CA VAL A 62 1.85 1.74 10.42
C VAL A 62 2.82 0.56 10.42
N SER A 63 2.63 -0.43 9.55
CA SER A 63 3.54 -1.58 9.44
C SER A 63 4.98 -1.17 9.18
N ARG A 64 5.20 -0.11 8.39
CA ARG A 64 6.53 0.40 8.07
C ARG A 64 7.17 1.23 9.17
N SER A 65 6.36 1.87 10.02
CA SER A 65 6.84 2.73 11.11
C SER A 65 7.20 1.97 12.38
N LEU A 66 6.69 0.75 12.54
CA LEU A 66 6.95 -0.06 13.73
C LEU A 66 8.25 -0.85 13.61
N PRO A 67 8.97 -1.03 14.73
CA PRO A 67 10.20 -1.84 14.75
C PRO A 67 9.93 -3.33 14.53
N LYS A 68 8.70 -3.79 14.81
CA LYS A 68 8.30 -5.18 14.60
C LYS A 68 8.03 -5.44 13.12
N LYS A 69 8.66 -6.46 12.57
CA LYS A 69 8.37 -6.94 11.23
C LYS A 69 7.08 -7.76 11.22
N TYR A 70 6.10 -7.31 10.44
CA TYR A 70 4.88 -8.06 10.17
C TYR A 70 5.05 -8.91 8.91
N TYR A 71 4.49 -10.12 8.96
CA TYR A 71 4.56 -11.06 7.84
C TYR A 71 3.44 -10.76 6.85
N HIS A 72 3.79 -10.29 5.65
CA HIS A 72 2.83 -9.90 4.61
C HIS A 72 2.98 -10.75 3.35
N PRO A 73 1.85 -11.12 2.71
CA PRO A 73 1.90 -11.77 1.41
C PRO A 73 2.21 -10.75 0.32
N VAL A 74 3.07 -11.13 -0.60
CA VAL A 74 3.43 -10.35 -1.79
C VAL A 74 3.41 -11.22 -3.02
N VAL A 75 3.22 -10.60 -4.17
CA VAL A 75 3.33 -11.21 -5.49
C VAL A 75 4.57 -10.65 -6.18
N ARG A 76 5.32 -11.54 -6.83
CA ARG A 76 6.39 -11.18 -7.77
C ARG A 76 6.18 -11.94 -9.07
N VAL A 77 6.43 -11.28 -10.20
CA VAL A 77 6.36 -11.93 -11.51
C VAL A 77 7.71 -11.81 -12.20
N ALA A 78 8.32 -12.95 -12.45
CA ALA A 78 9.51 -13.07 -13.27
C ALA A 78 9.11 -13.07 -14.75
N VAL A 79 9.82 -12.33 -15.58
CA VAL A 79 9.58 -12.26 -17.01
C VAL A 79 10.74 -12.94 -17.75
N ILE A 80 10.39 -13.90 -18.60
CA ILE A 80 11.34 -14.60 -19.49
C ILE A 80 11.04 -14.15 -20.91
N TYR A 81 12.07 -13.67 -21.60
CA TYR A 81 12.02 -13.28 -23.01
C TYR A 81 13.22 -13.85 -23.75
N GLN A 82 12.98 -14.56 -24.85
CA GLN A 82 14.03 -15.22 -25.66
C GLN A 82 14.96 -16.12 -24.82
N GLY A 83 14.41 -16.83 -23.84
CA GLY A 83 15.19 -17.70 -22.95
C GLY A 83 15.99 -16.99 -21.87
N MET A 84 15.91 -15.67 -21.78
CA MET A 84 16.61 -14.86 -20.77
C MET A 84 15.63 -14.30 -19.72
N LEU A 85 16.07 -14.28 -18.48
CA LEU A 85 15.36 -13.66 -17.38
C LEU A 85 15.55 -12.14 -17.41
N TYR A 86 14.45 -11.40 -17.52
CA TYR A 86 14.46 -9.95 -17.46
C TYR A 86 14.41 -9.45 -16.02
N LEU A 87 15.36 -8.64 -15.64
CA LEU A 87 15.48 -8.04 -14.31
C LEU A 87 15.56 -6.52 -14.43
N VAL A 88 15.08 -5.84 -13.40
CA VAL A 88 15.09 -4.37 -13.31
C VAL A 88 15.88 -3.93 -12.08
N ASN A 89 16.50 -2.76 -12.17
CA ASN A 89 17.14 -2.15 -11.01
C ASN A 89 16.08 -1.42 -10.18
N ARG A 90 16.01 -1.72 -8.91
CA ARG A 90 15.21 -0.96 -7.94
C ARG A 90 15.86 0.39 -7.71
N GLY A 91 15.10 1.46 -7.88
CA GLY A 91 15.61 2.79 -7.61
C GLY A 91 16.07 2.97 -6.15
N LYS A 92 16.96 3.93 -5.93
CA LYS A 92 17.54 4.29 -4.61
C LYS A 92 16.49 4.59 -3.52
N LYS A 93 15.26 4.96 -3.91
CA LYS A 93 14.15 5.26 -3.00
C LYS A 93 13.34 4.02 -2.57
N SER A 94 13.69 2.81 -3.03
CA SER A 94 13.00 1.59 -2.64
C SER A 94 13.18 1.29 -1.16
N PHE A 95 12.07 1.07 -0.44
CA PHE A 95 12.10 0.76 1.00
C PHE A 95 12.70 -0.61 1.30
N VAL A 96 12.44 -1.61 0.46
CA VAL A 96 12.75 -3.01 0.78
C VAL A 96 14.21 -3.37 0.51
N SER A 97 14.77 -2.89 -0.57
CA SER A 97 16.17 -3.14 -0.95
C SER A 97 16.53 -2.09 -2.01
N PRO A 98 17.02 -0.93 -1.61
CA PRO A 98 17.40 0.10 -2.56
C PRO A 98 18.57 -0.35 -3.42
N ASP A 99 18.61 0.08 -4.66
CA ASP A 99 19.72 -0.14 -5.60
C ASP A 99 20.04 -1.62 -5.90
N THR A 100 19.07 -2.50 -5.76
CA THR A 100 19.20 -3.94 -6.04
C THR A 100 18.46 -4.34 -7.31
N ILE A 101 18.92 -5.43 -7.91
CA ILE A 101 18.26 -6.06 -9.05
C ILE A 101 17.09 -6.91 -8.55
N ASP A 102 15.93 -6.79 -9.20
CA ASP A 102 14.72 -7.52 -8.84
C ASP A 102 13.85 -7.83 -10.07
N TYR A 103 12.80 -8.62 -9.86
CA TYR A 103 11.79 -8.88 -10.87
C TYR A 103 11.02 -7.61 -11.24
N PRO A 104 10.58 -7.47 -12.52
CA PRO A 104 9.93 -6.25 -13.00
C PRO A 104 8.60 -5.94 -12.31
N PHE A 105 7.87 -6.98 -11.89
CA PHE A 105 6.57 -6.81 -11.24
C PHE A 105 6.60 -7.26 -9.79
N TYR A 106 6.11 -6.39 -8.94
CA TYR A 106 6.02 -6.60 -7.50
C TYR A 106 4.81 -5.87 -6.94
N SER A 107 4.00 -6.54 -6.12
CA SER A 107 2.89 -5.92 -5.39
C SER A 107 2.61 -6.62 -4.07
N TYR A 108 2.12 -5.85 -3.09
CA TYR A 108 1.47 -6.42 -1.92
C TYR A 108 0.12 -7.01 -2.29
N VAL A 109 -0.22 -8.16 -1.70
CA VAL A 109 -1.60 -8.65 -1.70
C VAL A 109 -2.36 -7.88 -0.65
N LEU A 110 -3.38 -7.10 -1.03
CA LEU A 110 -4.15 -6.31 -0.10
C LEU A 110 -5.10 -7.19 0.71
N PHE A 111 -5.51 -6.69 1.87
CA PHE A 111 -6.47 -7.40 2.71
C PHE A 111 -7.79 -7.66 1.96
N ARG A 112 -8.27 -8.88 2.00
CA ARG A 112 -9.43 -9.39 1.24
C ARG A 112 -9.26 -9.52 -0.27
N HIS A 113 -8.08 -9.27 -0.81
CA HIS A 113 -7.76 -9.58 -2.20
C HIS A 113 -7.20 -10.98 -2.33
N SER A 114 -7.46 -11.63 -3.46
CA SER A 114 -6.83 -12.91 -3.79
C SER A 114 -5.45 -12.70 -4.41
N ILE A 115 -4.62 -13.73 -4.35
CA ILE A 115 -3.30 -13.71 -4.99
C ILE A 115 -3.45 -13.57 -6.51
N GLU A 116 -4.40 -14.29 -7.09
CA GLU A 116 -4.67 -14.29 -8.53
C GLU A 116 -5.18 -12.95 -9.02
N SER A 117 -6.08 -12.28 -8.29
CA SER A 117 -6.53 -10.92 -8.64
C SER A 117 -5.38 -9.93 -8.57
N THR A 118 -4.53 -10.05 -7.55
CA THR A 118 -3.34 -9.20 -7.39
C THR A 118 -2.34 -9.37 -8.54
N VAL A 119 -2.10 -10.61 -9.00
CA VAL A 119 -1.26 -10.88 -10.18
C VAL A 119 -1.83 -10.18 -11.39
N ARG A 120 -3.12 -10.32 -11.65
CA ARG A 120 -3.81 -9.73 -12.79
C ARG A 120 -3.74 -8.20 -12.78
N GLU A 121 -4.02 -7.59 -11.64
CA GLU A 121 -3.93 -6.14 -11.43
C GLU A 121 -2.50 -5.62 -11.62
N THR A 122 -1.52 -6.33 -11.08
CA THR A 122 -0.09 -5.97 -11.19
C THR A 122 0.40 -6.00 -12.64
N MET A 123 -0.12 -6.93 -13.43
CA MET A 123 0.22 -7.08 -14.84
C MET A 123 -0.50 -6.09 -15.76
N GLY A 124 -1.60 -5.46 -15.31
CA GLY A 124 -2.33 -4.47 -16.11
C GLY A 124 -2.82 -4.99 -17.46
N GLY A 125 -3.15 -6.28 -17.58
CA GLY A 125 -3.61 -6.92 -18.82
C GLY A 125 -2.51 -7.30 -19.81
N LEU A 126 -1.23 -7.13 -19.47
CA LEU A 126 -0.11 -7.49 -20.35
C LEU A 126 -0.08 -8.99 -20.70
N GLY A 127 -0.46 -9.85 -19.74
CA GLY A 127 -0.50 -11.29 -19.93
C GLY A 127 -1.56 -11.75 -20.95
N GLU A 128 -2.63 -10.98 -21.14
CA GLU A 128 -3.72 -11.31 -22.07
C GLU A 128 -3.34 -11.03 -23.54
N LYS A 129 -2.41 -10.10 -23.76
CA LYS A 129 -2.04 -9.66 -25.11
C LYS A 129 -1.19 -10.68 -25.90
N ASP A 130 -0.46 -11.54 -25.20
CA ASP A 130 0.53 -12.45 -25.81
C ASP A 130 0.24 -13.92 -25.44
N ASP A 131 -0.97 -14.24 -24.96
CA ASP A 131 -1.30 -15.55 -24.37
C ASP A 131 -0.26 -16.01 -23.33
N ALA A 132 0.40 -15.03 -22.72
CA ALA A 132 1.52 -15.22 -21.79
C ALA A 132 1.05 -15.09 -20.35
N MET A 133 -0.03 -15.79 -19.99
CA MET A 133 -0.56 -15.74 -18.63
C MET A 133 0.49 -16.17 -17.61
N PRO A 134 0.68 -15.37 -16.52
CA PRO A 134 1.59 -15.74 -15.46
C PRO A 134 1.21 -17.07 -14.82
N ARG A 135 2.18 -17.95 -14.65
CA ARG A 135 2.01 -19.24 -13.98
C ARG A 135 2.68 -19.22 -12.63
N PHE A 136 2.00 -19.76 -11.61
CA PHE A 136 2.59 -19.95 -10.29
C PHE A 136 3.83 -20.84 -10.38
N LEU A 137 4.93 -20.39 -9.78
CA LEU A 137 6.19 -21.14 -9.75
C LEU A 137 6.47 -21.69 -8.35
N ILE A 138 6.59 -20.81 -7.35
CA ILE A 138 6.96 -21.19 -6.00
C ILE A 138 6.48 -20.16 -4.97
N ARG A 139 6.30 -20.63 -3.74
CA ARG A 139 6.06 -19.78 -2.57
C ARG A 139 7.21 -19.95 -1.58
N TYR A 140 7.73 -18.84 -1.11
CA TYR A 140 8.83 -18.83 -0.13
C TYR A 140 8.77 -17.63 0.79
N THR A 141 9.43 -17.72 1.94
CA THR A 141 9.59 -16.60 2.86
C THR A 141 10.86 -15.83 2.52
N PHE A 142 10.72 -14.53 2.34
CA PHE A 142 11.82 -13.58 2.24
C PHE A 142 11.84 -12.72 3.48
N GLU A 143 12.97 -12.66 4.16
CA GLU A 143 13.15 -11.84 5.35
C GLU A 143 14.48 -11.10 5.29
N ASN A 144 14.45 -9.81 5.63
CA ASN A 144 15.63 -8.99 5.84
C ASN A 144 15.46 -8.12 7.10
N GLU A 145 16.33 -7.15 7.32
CA GLU A 145 16.26 -6.28 8.50
C GLU A 145 14.95 -5.48 8.59
N LYS A 146 14.31 -5.16 7.47
CA LYS A 146 13.14 -4.26 7.40
C LYS A 146 11.82 -4.98 7.21
N VAL A 147 11.80 -6.11 6.53
CA VAL A 147 10.54 -6.77 6.11
C VAL A 147 10.61 -8.28 6.24
N LYS A 148 9.42 -8.89 6.41
CA LYS A 148 9.17 -10.33 6.29
C LYS A 148 8.02 -10.54 5.32
N HIS A 149 8.27 -11.20 4.21
CA HIS A 149 7.30 -11.40 3.13
C HIS A 149 7.10 -12.87 2.80
N LEU A 150 5.84 -13.27 2.61
CA LEU A 150 5.48 -14.52 1.95
C LEU A 150 5.40 -14.22 0.45
N VAL A 151 6.44 -14.58 -0.28
CA VAL A 151 6.54 -14.32 -1.70
C VAL A 151 5.83 -15.40 -2.49
N ASN A 152 4.86 -15.01 -3.30
CA ASN A 152 4.23 -15.85 -4.31
C ASN A 152 4.86 -15.46 -5.64
N LEU A 153 5.78 -16.27 -6.11
CA LEU A 153 6.52 -16.04 -7.36
C LEU A 153 5.76 -16.68 -8.53
N TYR A 154 5.48 -15.86 -9.52
CA TYR A 154 4.92 -16.26 -10.81
C TYR A 154 5.95 -16.07 -11.90
N VAL A 155 5.83 -16.79 -12.98
CA VAL A 155 6.65 -16.65 -14.18
C VAL A 155 5.78 -16.40 -15.38
N MET A 156 6.19 -15.46 -16.23
CA MET A 156 5.57 -15.14 -17.50
C MET A 156 6.60 -15.27 -18.62
N CYS A 157 6.28 -16.04 -19.64
CA CYS A 157 7.11 -16.17 -20.83
C CYS A 157 6.55 -15.30 -21.95
N VAL A 158 7.20 -14.19 -22.23
CA VAL A 158 6.82 -13.23 -23.26
C VAL A 158 7.43 -13.67 -24.61
N ARG A 159 6.62 -13.63 -25.66
CA ARG A 159 7.05 -13.95 -27.04
C ARG A 159 7.06 -12.71 -27.92
N SER A 160 6.15 -11.78 -27.69
CA SER A 160 6.01 -10.55 -28.48
C SER A 160 7.00 -9.49 -28.02
N GLU A 161 7.69 -8.88 -28.98
CA GLU A 161 8.57 -7.74 -28.75
C GLU A 161 7.78 -6.51 -28.26
N GLU A 162 6.57 -6.30 -28.79
CA GLU A 162 5.69 -5.20 -28.37
C GLU A 162 5.34 -5.27 -26.89
N VAL A 163 5.01 -6.47 -26.37
CA VAL A 163 4.73 -6.68 -24.96
C VAL A 163 5.99 -6.46 -24.13
N MET A 164 7.15 -6.93 -24.61
CA MET A 164 8.42 -6.73 -23.92
C MET A 164 8.80 -5.25 -23.85
N ASP A 165 8.57 -4.48 -24.91
CA ASP A 165 8.82 -3.04 -24.91
C ASP A 165 7.90 -2.28 -23.94
N GLN A 166 6.65 -2.70 -23.79
CA GLN A 166 5.76 -2.15 -22.75
C GLN A 166 6.26 -2.46 -21.32
N ILE A 167 6.85 -3.63 -21.12
CA ILE A 167 7.44 -4.01 -19.81
C ILE A 167 8.71 -3.19 -19.53
N LYS A 168 9.52 -2.92 -20.54
CA LYS A 168 10.77 -2.14 -20.43
C LYS A 168 10.52 -0.65 -20.18
N GLN A 169 9.36 -0.12 -20.62
CA GLN A 169 9.00 1.27 -20.38
C GLN A 169 8.41 1.40 -18.97
N PRO A 170 9.12 2.02 -18.00
CA PRO A 170 8.54 2.28 -16.69
C PRO A 170 7.46 3.36 -16.87
N ASN A 171 6.20 2.93 -16.84
CA ASN A 171 5.01 3.79 -16.85
C ASN A 171 5.10 4.95 -17.84
N GLY A 172 4.53 4.76 -19.02
CA GLY A 172 4.36 5.83 -19.99
C GLY A 172 3.74 7.07 -19.34
N LYS A 173 4.56 8.01 -19.03
CA LYS A 173 4.32 9.44 -18.93
C LYS A 173 5.48 10.15 -19.57
#